data_8ac007b8bd7b3e174a5fd4dea9cf16be
#
_entry.id   8ac007b8bd7b3e174a5fd4dea9cf16be
#
_cell.length_a   1.000
_cell.length_b   1.000
_cell.length_c   1.000
_cell.angle_alpha   90.00
_cell.angle_beta   90.00
_cell.angle_gamma   90.00
#
_symmetry.space_group_name_H-M   'P 1'
#
loop_
_entity.id
_entity.type
_entity.pdbx_description
1 polymer ?
#
loop_
_entity_poly.entity_id
_entity_poly.type
_entity_poly.pdbx_seq_one_letter_code
_entity_poly.pdbx_strand_id
1 'polypeptide(L)'
;AATCIGGAIRDPLSGRSYVYSAMRVTGAADPLQPIEKTIKGKLPQRKIVTTAAAGYSSYGNQIGLATGMVDELYHSGYAAKRMEIGAVIAAAPAKNVRRERPAPGDLVILLGGKTGRDGCGGATGSSKSHTESSLESCGAEVQKGNAPEERKLQRLFRKPEVTRLIKKCNDFGAGGVCVSIGELSDGIEIHLDKVLTKYKGLNATELATSESQERMSVAIDKKDYDAFVRECEKENIEYAHVATVTDRRRLEMYYHDEKVVDMSADFLETSGVRQHTKATLVDNKAENPFTDKKFSREAVLEELGELNVTCQKGLASKFDSSIGVSTVLMPFAGRHKLTPVQASVQALPTLHTTSDTATILTYGFIPKISYYSPFLSSIYAVLESVAKVYAVGGTRESLYFSFQEYFEKLGKDSYKWSKPFLALLGAMKVQKDFDVAAIGGKDSMSGTFNDISVPPTLISFAVSPVNVNDVISTEFKKAKNKIYLVENKINQKDFLFNSQELKENFDFVLKNIKDKKIVSAM
;
A
#
# COMPACT_ATOMS: atom_id res chain seq x y z
N ALA A 1 -4.85 10.83 5.76
CA ALA A 1 -3.94 10.23 4.77
C ALA A 1 -2.70 9.61 5.45
N ALA A 2 -1.98 10.36 6.31
CA ALA A 2 -0.76 9.85 6.96
C ALA A 2 -0.97 8.58 7.80
N THR A 3 -2.13 8.40 8.41
CA THR A 3 -2.50 7.19 9.18
C THR A 3 -2.54 5.91 8.34
N CYS A 4 -2.63 6.04 7.02
CA CYS A 4 -2.58 4.90 6.09
C CYS A 4 -1.25 4.15 6.16
N ILE A 5 -0.14 4.83 6.51
CA ILE A 5 1.15 4.19 6.77
C ILE A 5 1.04 3.26 7.98
N GLY A 6 0.41 3.70 9.06
CA GLY A 6 0.18 2.88 10.26
C GLY A 6 -0.62 1.62 9.94
N GLY A 7 -1.70 1.72 9.17
CA GLY A 7 -2.45 0.55 8.69
C GLY A 7 -1.58 -0.40 7.88
N ALA A 8 -0.80 0.14 6.92
CA ALA A 8 0.10 -0.67 6.10
C ALA A 8 1.20 -1.38 6.93
N ILE A 9 1.53 -0.88 8.12
CA ILE A 9 2.46 -1.52 9.04
C ILE A 9 1.75 -2.57 9.89
N ARG A 10 0.55 -2.28 10.40
CA ARG A 10 -0.19 -3.19 11.28
C ARG A 10 -0.74 -4.42 10.57
N ASP A 11 -1.09 -4.31 9.27
CA ASP A 11 -1.48 -5.48 8.48
C ASP A 11 -0.41 -6.59 8.51
N PRO A 12 0.87 -6.33 8.20
CA PRO A 12 1.94 -7.31 8.38
C PRO A 12 2.20 -7.71 9.83
N LEU A 13 2.01 -6.81 10.81
CA LEU A 13 2.09 -7.18 12.22
C LEU A 13 1.03 -8.21 12.60
N SER A 14 -0.16 -8.18 11.96
CA SER A 14 -1.16 -9.24 12.11
C SER A 14 -0.62 -10.60 11.66
N GLY A 15 0.32 -10.63 10.71
CA GLY A 15 1.14 -11.79 10.35
C GLY A 15 2.39 -11.99 11.23
N ARG A 16 2.58 -11.21 12.29
CA ARG A 16 3.78 -11.16 13.14
C ARG A 16 5.05 -10.80 12.36
N SER A 17 4.90 -10.08 11.25
CA SER A 17 6.02 -9.67 10.40
C SER A 17 6.38 -8.21 10.64
N TYR A 18 7.69 -7.93 10.69
CA TYR A 18 8.24 -6.59 10.89
C TYR A 18 8.42 -5.88 9.55
N VAL A 19 7.78 -4.72 9.37
CA VAL A 19 7.92 -3.88 8.17
C VAL A 19 9.27 -3.14 8.21
N TYR A 20 10.05 -3.26 7.14
CA TYR A 20 11.39 -2.67 7.05
C TYR A 20 11.65 -1.90 5.76
N SER A 21 10.77 -1.99 4.78
CA SER A 21 10.87 -1.28 3.50
C SER A 21 9.52 -0.70 3.12
N ALA A 22 9.53 0.53 2.63
CA ALA A 22 8.35 1.20 2.10
C ALA A 22 8.63 1.86 0.75
N MET A 23 7.57 1.97 -0.04
CA MET A 23 7.48 2.76 -1.26
C MET A 23 6.21 3.57 -1.22
N ARG A 24 6.28 4.84 -1.60
CA ARG A 24 5.12 5.71 -1.73
C ARG A 24 4.94 6.12 -3.19
N VAL A 25 3.76 5.86 -3.74
CA VAL A 25 3.36 6.30 -5.07
C VAL A 25 2.04 7.05 -4.95
N THR A 26 1.97 8.27 -5.48
CA THR A 26 0.79 9.12 -5.34
C THR A 26 0.35 9.67 -6.68
N GLY A 27 -0.92 10.09 -6.77
CA GLY A 27 -1.48 10.72 -7.95
C GLY A 27 -2.08 12.08 -7.60
N ALA A 28 -1.66 13.12 -8.30
CA ALA A 28 -2.09 14.49 -8.08
C ALA A 28 -2.45 15.21 -9.38
N ALA A 29 -3.25 16.26 -9.28
CA ALA A 29 -3.35 17.25 -10.35
C ALA A 29 -2.19 18.24 -10.24
N ASP A 30 -2.10 19.16 -11.20
CA ASP A 30 -0.99 20.11 -11.31
C ASP A 30 -0.84 20.98 -10.05
N PRO A 31 0.26 20.85 -9.28
CA PRO A 31 0.52 21.66 -8.08
C PRO A 31 0.87 23.12 -8.41
N LEU A 32 1.17 23.43 -9.67
CA LEU A 32 1.46 24.78 -10.14
C LEU A 32 0.20 25.53 -10.56
N GLN A 33 -0.97 24.88 -10.53
CA GLN A 33 -2.23 25.53 -10.84
C GLN A 33 -2.44 26.79 -9.99
N PRO A 34 -2.76 27.95 -10.59
CA PRO A 34 -3.07 29.17 -9.86
C PRO A 34 -4.21 28.99 -8.85
N ILE A 35 -4.12 29.65 -7.70
CA ILE A 35 -5.11 29.52 -6.62
C ILE A 35 -6.51 29.92 -7.09
N GLU A 36 -6.61 30.92 -7.94
CA GLU A 36 -7.87 31.42 -8.50
C GLU A 36 -8.61 30.37 -9.35
N LYS A 37 -7.89 29.38 -9.86
CA LYS A 37 -8.45 28.23 -10.61
C LYS A 37 -8.83 27.07 -9.70
N THR A 38 -8.80 27.24 -8.39
CA THR A 38 -9.18 26.18 -7.43
C THR A 38 -10.66 25.84 -7.62
N ILE A 39 -10.95 24.55 -7.78
CA ILE A 39 -12.32 24.05 -7.93
C ILE A 39 -13.09 24.32 -6.65
N LYS A 40 -14.31 24.82 -6.76
CA LYS A 40 -15.18 25.08 -5.61
C LYS A 40 -15.38 23.82 -4.76
N GLY A 41 -15.26 23.93 -3.45
CA GLY A 41 -15.30 22.78 -2.52
C GLY A 41 -14.01 21.96 -2.45
N LYS A 42 -12.91 22.42 -3.07
CA LYS A 42 -11.59 21.81 -3.00
C LYS A 42 -10.57 22.74 -2.37
N LEU A 43 -9.49 22.17 -1.86
CA LEU A 43 -8.29 22.92 -1.51
C LEU A 43 -7.41 23.14 -2.75
N PRO A 44 -6.59 24.20 -2.79
CA PRO A 44 -5.60 24.40 -3.86
C PRO A 44 -4.68 23.18 -4.01
N GLN A 45 -4.38 22.76 -5.26
CA GLN A 45 -3.58 21.57 -5.52
C GLN A 45 -2.22 21.61 -4.83
N ARG A 46 -1.54 22.75 -4.86
CA ARG A 46 -0.27 22.94 -4.16
C ARG A 46 -0.37 22.64 -2.66
N LYS A 47 -1.45 23.10 -2.00
CA LYS A 47 -1.67 22.83 -0.57
C LYS A 47 -1.91 21.34 -0.32
N ILE A 48 -2.70 20.69 -1.15
CA ILE A 48 -2.97 19.24 -1.04
C ILE A 48 -1.66 18.46 -1.14
N VAL A 49 -0.88 18.69 -2.20
CA VAL A 49 0.38 17.97 -2.48
C VAL A 49 1.39 18.15 -1.35
N THR A 50 1.65 19.40 -0.96
CA THR A 50 2.67 19.70 0.07
C THR A 50 2.28 19.20 1.45
N THR A 51 1.00 19.32 1.83
CA THR A 51 0.50 18.88 3.14
C THR A 51 0.46 17.34 3.22
N ALA A 52 0.06 16.66 2.13
CA ALA A 52 0.08 15.21 2.08
C ALA A 52 1.52 14.68 2.22
N ALA A 53 2.47 15.22 1.45
CA ALA A 53 3.87 14.83 1.55
C ALA A 53 4.45 15.07 2.95
N ALA A 54 4.14 16.21 3.58
CA ALA A 54 4.57 16.54 4.94
C ALA A 54 3.99 15.57 5.97
N GLY A 55 2.70 15.23 5.88
CA GLY A 55 2.05 14.28 6.79
C GLY A 55 2.63 12.87 6.70
N TYR A 56 2.82 12.37 5.47
CA TYR A 56 3.39 11.04 5.25
C TYR A 56 4.85 10.94 5.71
N SER A 57 5.69 11.90 5.31
CA SER A 57 7.10 11.90 5.73
C SER A 57 7.24 12.04 7.24
N SER A 58 6.46 12.91 7.86
CA SER A 58 6.47 13.06 9.33
C SER A 58 6.11 11.75 10.04
N TYR A 59 5.05 11.08 9.61
CA TYR A 59 4.63 9.82 10.22
C TYR A 59 5.68 8.71 10.00
N GLY A 60 6.11 8.49 8.75
CA GLY A 60 7.08 7.45 8.40
C GLY A 60 8.44 7.64 9.07
N ASN A 61 8.93 8.89 9.13
CA ASN A 61 10.21 9.21 9.76
C ASN A 61 10.15 9.00 11.29
N GLN A 62 9.05 9.33 11.96
CA GLN A 62 8.88 9.13 13.40
C GLN A 62 8.84 7.64 13.79
N ILE A 63 8.24 6.79 12.98
CA ILE A 63 8.26 5.34 13.24
C ILE A 63 9.57 4.69 12.83
N GLY A 64 10.44 5.38 12.11
CA GLY A 64 11.72 4.85 11.66
C GLY A 64 11.58 3.83 10.53
N LEU A 65 10.73 4.13 9.53
CA LEU A 65 10.51 3.28 8.36
C LEU A 65 11.33 3.80 7.17
N ALA A 66 12.22 2.96 6.63
CA ALA A 66 12.97 3.29 5.43
C ALA A 66 12.06 3.34 4.20
N THR A 67 11.92 4.53 3.61
CA THR A 67 11.16 4.75 2.38
C THR A 67 12.13 4.89 1.22
N GLY A 68 12.35 3.77 0.50
CA GLY A 68 13.40 3.68 -0.52
C GLY A 68 13.04 4.30 -1.87
N MET A 69 11.75 4.59 -2.12
CA MET A 69 11.28 5.23 -3.33
C MET A 69 10.03 6.06 -3.05
N VAL A 70 9.98 7.27 -3.58
CA VAL A 70 8.84 8.19 -3.42
C VAL A 70 8.61 8.90 -4.74
N ASP A 71 7.49 8.58 -5.38
CA ASP A 71 7.09 9.19 -6.65
C ASP A 71 5.67 9.76 -6.59
N GLU A 72 5.45 10.82 -7.33
CA GLU A 72 4.13 11.42 -7.53
C GLU A 72 3.85 11.53 -9.02
N LEU A 73 2.74 10.93 -9.44
CA LEU A 73 2.27 10.91 -10.81
C LEU A 73 1.22 12.01 -11.00
N TYR A 74 1.31 12.75 -12.08
CA TYR A 74 0.46 13.89 -12.34
C TYR A 74 -0.51 13.62 -13.48
N HIS A 75 -1.78 13.87 -13.20
CA HIS A 75 -2.85 13.83 -14.20
C HIS A 75 -4.01 14.73 -13.77
N SER A 76 -4.60 15.49 -14.69
CA SER A 76 -5.68 16.44 -14.39
C SER A 76 -6.89 15.80 -13.69
N GLY A 77 -7.21 14.56 -14.01
CA GLY A 77 -8.29 13.80 -13.38
C GLY A 77 -8.12 13.60 -11.85
N TYR A 78 -6.92 13.61 -11.32
CA TYR A 78 -6.70 13.54 -9.86
C TYR A 78 -7.14 14.81 -9.12
N ALA A 79 -7.58 15.86 -9.83
CA ALA A 79 -8.30 16.97 -9.21
C ALA A 79 -9.64 16.52 -8.60
N ALA A 80 -10.26 15.45 -9.11
CA ALA A 80 -11.45 14.85 -8.52
C ALA A 80 -11.17 14.34 -7.11
N LYS A 81 -10.13 13.55 -6.98
CA LYS A 81 -9.67 13.00 -5.69
C LYS A 81 -8.22 12.54 -5.84
N ARG A 82 -7.36 13.04 -4.96
CA ARG A 82 -5.95 12.65 -4.92
C ARG A 82 -5.82 11.15 -4.66
N MET A 83 -4.89 10.49 -5.32
CA MET A 83 -4.51 9.11 -5.04
C MET A 83 -3.36 9.08 -4.03
N GLU A 84 -3.53 8.31 -2.96
CA GLU A 84 -2.50 8.06 -1.95
C GLU A 84 -2.35 6.55 -1.79
N ILE A 85 -1.30 6.00 -2.35
CA ILE A 85 -0.99 4.57 -2.26
C ILE A 85 0.49 4.35 -2.00
N GLY A 86 0.83 3.11 -1.74
CA GLY A 86 2.18 2.64 -1.57
C GLY A 86 2.19 1.15 -1.28
N ALA A 87 3.38 0.63 -1.08
CA ALA A 87 3.59 -0.75 -0.67
C ALA A 87 4.66 -0.82 0.42
N VAL A 88 4.54 -1.81 1.28
CA VAL A 88 5.54 -2.13 2.29
C VAL A 88 5.97 -3.58 2.17
N ILE A 89 7.19 -3.86 2.63
CA ILE A 89 7.68 -5.23 2.75
C ILE A 89 7.98 -5.50 4.22
N ALA A 90 7.55 -6.67 4.66
CA ALA A 90 7.77 -7.16 6.01
C ALA A 90 8.38 -8.56 5.99
N ALA A 91 9.10 -8.91 7.03
CA ALA A 91 9.67 -10.23 7.22
C ALA A 91 9.60 -10.66 8.69
N ALA A 92 9.53 -11.97 8.90
CA ALA A 92 9.67 -12.60 10.21
C ALA A 92 10.39 -13.94 10.07
N PRO A 93 11.18 -14.37 11.07
CA PRO A 93 11.62 -15.75 11.14
C PRO A 93 10.42 -16.69 11.28
N ALA A 94 10.28 -17.68 10.41
CA ALA A 94 9.12 -18.59 10.40
C ALA A 94 8.85 -19.23 11.77
N LYS A 95 9.92 -19.57 12.54
CA LYS A 95 9.82 -20.14 13.90
C LYS A 95 9.18 -19.22 14.94
N ASN A 96 9.02 -17.93 14.64
CA ASN A 96 8.42 -16.93 15.54
C ASN A 96 6.92 -16.72 15.24
N VAL A 97 6.39 -17.32 14.17
CA VAL A 97 5.01 -17.15 13.76
C VAL A 97 4.20 -18.36 14.20
N ARG A 98 3.43 -18.21 15.28
CA ARG A 98 2.44 -19.19 15.70
C ARG A 98 1.16 -18.99 14.88
N ARG A 99 0.59 -20.07 14.33
CA ARG A 99 -0.64 -20.05 13.53
C ARG A 99 -1.61 -21.07 14.07
N GLU A 100 -2.31 -20.70 15.14
CA GLU A 100 -3.29 -21.54 15.80
C GLU A 100 -4.64 -20.83 15.82
N ARG A 101 -5.71 -21.59 15.73
CA ARG A 101 -7.05 -21.04 15.98
C ARG A 101 -7.19 -20.77 17.48
N PRO A 102 -7.73 -19.61 17.86
CA PRO A 102 -8.07 -19.38 19.25
C PRO A 102 -9.07 -20.44 19.76
N ALA A 103 -8.91 -20.86 20.99
CA ALA A 103 -9.71 -21.87 21.65
C ALA A 103 -10.57 -21.25 22.78
N PRO A 104 -11.69 -21.88 23.18
CA PRO A 104 -12.49 -21.41 24.31
C PRO A 104 -11.65 -21.23 25.57
N GLY A 105 -11.79 -20.05 26.21
CA GLY A 105 -11.00 -19.62 27.36
C GLY A 105 -9.75 -18.81 27.03
N ASP A 106 -9.36 -18.69 25.76
CA ASP A 106 -8.30 -17.78 25.36
C ASP A 106 -8.73 -16.32 25.60
N LEU A 107 -7.75 -15.50 25.98
CA LEU A 107 -7.97 -14.09 26.28
C LEU A 107 -7.67 -13.26 25.03
N VAL A 108 -8.50 -12.23 24.80
CA VAL A 108 -8.26 -11.24 23.76
C VAL A 108 -7.88 -9.91 24.41
N ILE A 109 -6.67 -9.47 24.08
CA ILE A 109 -6.09 -8.24 24.62
C ILE A 109 -6.06 -7.20 23.50
N LEU A 110 -6.63 -6.03 23.78
CA LEU A 110 -6.47 -4.82 22.99
C LEU A 110 -5.23 -4.08 23.49
N LEU A 111 -4.35 -3.68 22.58
CA LEU A 111 -3.12 -2.94 22.89
C LEU A 111 -2.97 -1.70 22.04
N GLY A 112 -2.23 -0.71 22.56
CA GLY A 112 -1.84 0.50 21.86
C GLY A 112 -2.70 1.70 22.21
N GLY A 113 -3.04 2.50 21.20
CA GLY A 113 -3.74 3.77 21.38
C GLY A 113 -5.14 3.66 21.97
N LYS A 114 -5.60 4.74 22.59
CA LYS A 114 -6.95 4.85 23.16
C LYS A 114 -8.00 5.13 22.09
N THR A 115 -9.21 4.70 22.33
CA THR A 115 -10.38 4.85 21.45
C THR A 115 -11.01 6.23 21.59
N GLY A 116 -11.30 6.86 20.47
CA GLY A 116 -12.05 8.10 20.35
C GLY A 116 -13.12 8.00 19.26
N ARG A 117 -13.74 9.12 18.87
CA ARG A 117 -14.73 9.20 17.77
C ARG A 117 -14.03 9.30 16.41
N ASP A 118 -13.13 8.37 16.13
CA ASP A 118 -12.40 8.33 14.88
C ASP A 118 -13.12 7.37 13.92
N GLY A 119 -13.60 7.85 12.77
CA GLY A 119 -14.18 7.02 11.71
C GLY A 119 -15.49 6.30 12.06
N CYS A 120 -16.22 6.72 13.09
CA CYS A 120 -17.48 6.07 13.51
C CYS A 120 -18.58 6.07 12.44
N GLY A 121 -18.50 6.95 11.44
CA GLY A 121 -19.39 6.99 10.26
C GLY A 121 -18.96 6.08 9.10
N GLY A 122 -17.93 5.26 9.29
CA GLY A 122 -17.31 4.41 8.30
C GLY A 122 -16.18 5.10 7.53
N ALA A 123 -15.52 4.38 6.62
CA ALA A 123 -14.36 4.83 5.86
C ALA A 123 -14.70 5.95 4.84
N THR A 124 -15.22 7.06 5.31
CA THR A 124 -15.79 8.16 4.52
C THR A 124 -14.77 8.79 3.58
N GLY A 125 -13.52 8.94 4.03
CA GLY A 125 -12.47 9.54 3.24
C GLY A 125 -12.01 8.70 2.04
N SER A 126 -12.02 7.37 2.16
CA SER A 126 -11.54 6.45 1.13
C SER A 126 -12.66 5.86 0.27
N SER A 127 -13.83 5.56 0.86
CA SER A 127 -14.89 4.76 0.22
C SER A 127 -16.05 5.57 -0.36
N LYS A 128 -16.18 6.85 0.00
CA LYS A 128 -17.25 7.72 -0.52
C LYS A 128 -16.73 8.72 -1.56
N SER A 129 -17.50 9.00 -2.59
CA SER A 129 -17.25 10.13 -3.49
C SER A 129 -17.42 11.44 -2.74
N HIS A 130 -16.58 12.43 -3.03
CA HIS A 130 -16.63 13.73 -2.36
C HIS A 130 -17.57 14.69 -3.11
N THR A 131 -18.20 15.60 -2.35
CA THR A 131 -19.03 16.71 -2.83
C THR A 131 -18.51 18.03 -2.28
N GLU A 132 -19.09 19.15 -2.68
CA GLU A 132 -18.71 20.49 -2.18
C GLU A 132 -18.82 20.60 -0.65
N SER A 133 -19.79 19.93 -0.02
CA SER A 133 -20.00 19.92 1.44
C SER A 133 -19.08 18.97 2.20
N SER A 134 -18.28 18.15 1.53
CA SER A 134 -17.45 17.14 2.21
C SER A 134 -16.39 17.74 3.12
N LEU A 135 -15.89 18.95 2.83
CA LEU A 135 -14.93 19.64 3.72
C LEU A 135 -15.54 20.01 5.09
N GLU A 136 -16.82 20.32 5.12
CA GLU A 136 -17.54 20.69 6.35
C GLU A 136 -18.02 19.46 7.12
N SER A 137 -18.56 18.47 6.41
CA SER A 137 -19.22 17.31 7.01
C SER A 137 -18.27 16.21 7.47
N CYS A 138 -17.10 16.04 6.82
CA CYS A 138 -16.17 14.94 7.11
C CYS A 138 -15.04 15.30 8.09
N GLY A 139 -14.94 16.54 8.54
CA GLY A 139 -13.82 17.00 9.39
C GLY A 139 -13.73 16.33 10.76
N ALA A 140 -14.87 15.97 11.35
CA ALA A 140 -14.94 15.31 12.65
C ALA A 140 -14.57 13.81 12.60
N GLU A 141 -14.69 13.19 11.42
CA GLU A 141 -14.44 11.75 11.23
C GLU A 141 -13.01 11.43 10.81
N VAL A 142 -12.14 12.44 10.71
CA VAL A 142 -10.75 12.23 10.31
C VAL A 142 -10.01 11.49 11.41
N GLN A 143 -9.49 10.33 11.06
CA GLN A 143 -8.60 9.56 11.93
C GLN A 143 -7.33 10.36 12.24
N LYS A 144 -6.93 10.37 13.51
CA LYS A 144 -5.73 11.07 13.99
C LYS A 144 -4.64 10.06 14.29
N GLY A 145 -3.47 10.21 13.65
CA GLY A 145 -2.34 9.31 13.82
C GLY A 145 -1.47 9.67 15.03
N ASN A 146 -0.86 8.64 15.63
CA ASN A 146 0.13 8.73 16.68
C ASN A 146 1.33 7.82 16.34
N ALA A 147 2.24 8.32 15.51
CA ALA A 147 3.39 7.55 15.03
C ALA A 147 4.27 6.97 16.14
N PRO A 148 4.53 7.65 17.28
CA PRO A 148 5.24 7.04 18.41
C PRO A 148 4.56 5.79 18.96
N GLU A 149 3.22 5.74 19.03
CA GLU A 149 2.50 4.55 19.49
C GLU A 149 2.64 3.38 18.49
N GLU A 150 2.56 3.67 17.19
CA GLU A 150 2.84 2.70 16.13
C GLU A 150 4.26 2.11 16.25
N ARG A 151 5.25 2.96 16.56
CA ARG A 151 6.63 2.51 16.77
C ARG A 151 6.77 1.55 17.94
N LYS A 152 6.05 1.77 19.03
CA LYS A 152 6.04 0.85 20.18
C LYS A 152 5.46 -0.50 19.79
N LEU A 153 4.33 -0.52 19.07
CA LEU A 153 3.73 -1.76 18.55
C LEU A 153 4.71 -2.53 17.66
N GLN A 154 5.37 -1.86 16.72
CA GLN A 154 6.40 -2.51 15.89
C GLN A 154 7.52 -3.14 16.74
N ARG A 155 8.00 -2.46 17.78
CA ARG A 155 9.04 -2.97 18.64
C ARG A 155 8.59 -4.17 19.46
N LEU A 156 7.35 -4.12 19.97
CA LEU A 156 6.75 -5.25 20.69
C LEU A 156 6.67 -6.49 19.80
N PHE A 157 6.09 -6.37 18.63
CA PHE A 157 5.89 -7.47 17.69
C PHE A 157 7.19 -7.97 17.02
N ARG A 158 8.31 -7.26 17.18
CA ARG A 158 9.62 -7.74 16.74
C ARG A 158 10.25 -8.76 17.70
N LYS A 159 9.74 -8.86 18.94
CA LYS A 159 10.28 -9.73 19.99
C LYS A 159 9.76 -11.17 19.82
N PRO A 160 10.66 -12.18 19.69
CA PRO A 160 10.24 -13.58 19.59
C PRO A 160 9.44 -14.07 20.80
N GLU A 161 9.79 -13.60 22.00
CA GLU A 161 9.11 -13.90 23.26
C GLU A 161 7.66 -13.40 23.30
N VAL A 162 7.32 -12.41 22.49
CA VAL A 162 5.96 -11.89 22.34
C VAL A 162 5.21 -12.63 21.24
N THR A 163 5.79 -12.69 20.04
CA THR A 163 5.10 -13.20 18.86
C THR A 163 4.76 -14.68 18.96
N ARG A 164 5.54 -15.47 19.70
CA ARG A 164 5.26 -16.89 19.97
C ARG A 164 4.10 -17.13 20.92
N LEU A 165 3.69 -16.13 21.71
CA LEU A 165 2.51 -16.23 22.57
C LEU A 165 1.23 -15.97 21.80
N ILE A 166 1.29 -15.24 20.68
CA ILE A 166 0.13 -14.80 19.90
C ILE A 166 -0.35 -15.92 18.97
N LYS A 167 -1.55 -16.44 19.19
CA LYS A 167 -2.21 -17.40 18.30
C LYS A 167 -2.73 -16.73 17.03
N LYS A 168 -3.51 -15.66 17.18
CA LYS A 168 -4.09 -14.86 16.11
C LYS A 168 -4.12 -13.39 16.54
N CYS A 169 -4.00 -12.47 15.61
CA CYS A 169 -4.16 -11.04 15.87
C CYS A 169 -4.66 -10.31 14.62
N ASN A 170 -5.28 -9.17 14.86
CA ASN A 170 -5.75 -8.25 13.83
C ASN A 170 -5.33 -6.82 14.19
N ASP A 171 -5.21 -5.97 13.16
CA ASP A 171 -5.09 -4.54 13.33
C ASP A 171 -6.46 -3.87 13.56
N PHE A 172 -6.46 -2.60 13.88
CA PHE A 172 -7.65 -1.77 13.94
C PHE A 172 -7.71 -0.83 12.74
N GLY A 173 -8.65 -1.13 11.86
CA GLY A 173 -9.03 -0.30 10.72
C GLY A 173 -10.53 -0.10 10.71
N ALA A 174 -11.13 -0.16 9.51
CA ALA A 174 -12.57 -0.04 9.32
C ALA A 174 -13.34 -1.09 10.13
N GLY A 175 -14.41 -0.66 10.79
CA GLY A 175 -15.25 -1.51 11.64
C GLY A 175 -14.77 -1.68 13.09
N GLY A 176 -13.62 -1.12 13.46
CA GLY A 176 -13.15 -1.05 14.85
C GLY A 176 -13.11 -2.40 15.58
N VAL A 177 -13.68 -2.44 16.79
CA VAL A 177 -13.77 -3.65 17.64
C VAL A 177 -14.57 -4.75 16.95
N CYS A 178 -15.64 -4.41 16.22
CA CYS A 178 -16.49 -5.38 15.53
C CYS A 178 -15.67 -6.27 14.57
N VAL A 179 -14.74 -5.68 13.86
CA VAL A 179 -13.88 -6.38 12.88
C VAL A 179 -12.62 -6.90 13.55
N SER A 180 -11.82 -6.01 14.16
CA SER A 180 -10.52 -6.41 14.71
C SER A 180 -10.62 -7.55 15.73
N ILE A 181 -11.58 -7.47 16.65
CA ILE A 181 -11.78 -8.47 17.70
C ILE A 181 -12.81 -9.52 17.25
N GLY A 182 -13.93 -9.10 16.64
CA GLY A 182 -15.02 -9.99 16.27
C GLY A 182 -14.64 -11.07 15.28
N GLU A 183 -13.62 -10.85 14.43
CA GLU A 183 -13.13 -11.82 13.45
C GLU A 183 -11.99 -12.72 13.96
N LEU A 184 -11.60 -12.60 15.22
CA LEU A 184 -10.54 -13.45 15.78
C LEU A 184 -11.00 -14.89 15.97
N SER A 185 -12.28 -15.12 16.29
CA SER A 185 -12.85 -16.44 16.55
C SER A 185 -14.33 -16.49 16.21
N ASP A 186 -14.85 -17.67 15.87
CA ASP A 186 -16.27 -17.94 15.59
C ASP A 186 -17.16 -17.75 16.82
N GLY A 187 -16.60 -17.86 18.03
CA GLY A 187 -17.28 -17.60 19.30
C GLY A 187 -16.46 -16.65 20.15
N ILE A 188 -17.02 -15.47 20.45
CA ILE A 188 -16.31 -14.46 21.22
C ILE A 188 -17.28 -13.57 22.03
N GLU A 189 -16.92 -13.32 23.27
CA GLU A 189 -17.62 -12.44 24.20
C GLU A 189 -16.77 -11.19 24.47
N ILE A 190 -17.27 -10.02 24.07
CA ILE A 190 -16.57 -8.74 24.10
C ILE A 190 -17.22 -7.82 25.13
N HIS A 191 -16.43 -7.15 25.97
CA HIS A 191 -16.86 -6.15 26.94
C HIS A 191 -16.40 -4.76 26.51
N LEU A 192 -17.31 -3.97 25.92
CA LEU A 192 -17.02 -2.66 25.36
C LEU A 192 -16.61 -1.62 26.41
N ASP A 193 -17.11 -1.74 27.63
CA ASP A 193 -16.74 -0.89 28.77
C ASP A 193 -15.29 -1.06 29.22
N LYS A 194 -14.63 -2.17 28.85
CA LYS A 194 -13.20 -2.41 29.10
C LYS A 194 -12.27 -1.81 28.04
N VAL A 195 -12.82 -1.29 26.95
CA VAL A 195 -12.04 -0.64 25.90
C VAL A 195 -11.46 0.67 26.40
N LEU A 196 -10.14 0.84 26.26
CA LEU A 196 -9.44 2.06 26.69
C LEU A 196 -9.88 3.27 25.86
N THR A 197 -10.28 4.35 26.51
CA THR A 197 -10.83 5.54 25.85
C THR A 197 -9.98 6.78 26.05
N LYS A 198 -9.98 7.68 25.05
CA LYS A 198 -9.31 8.99 25.10
C LYS A 198 -10.03 9.96 26.04
N TYR A 199 -11.35 9.80 26.17
CA TYR A 199 -12.25 10.64 26.97
C TYR A 199 -13.53 9.88 27.32
N LYS A 200 -14.27 10.36 28.30
CA LYS A 200 -15.55 9.78 28.74
C LYS A 200 -16.69 10.13 27.78
N GLY A 201 -17.77 9.35 27.80
CA GLY A 201 -19.00 9.63 27.08
C GLY A 201 -19.08 9.02 25.68
N LEU A 202 -18.26 8.01 25.40
CA LEU A 202 -18.45 7.15 24.24
C LEU A 202 -19.55 6.14 24.52
N ASN A 203 -20.50 6.00 23.60
CA ASN A 203 -21.55 5.00 23.68
C ASN A 203 -21.10 3.65 23.10
N ALA A 204 -21.93 2.62 23.24
CA ALA A 204 -21.61 1.26 22.77
C ALA A 204 -21.29 1.21 21.28
N THR A 205 -22.07 1.91 20.43
CA THR A 205 -21.84 1.95 18.97
C THR A 205 -20.50 2.61 18.65
N GLU A 206 -20.19 3.74 19.28
CA GLU A 206 -18.91 4.43 19.06
C GLU A 206 -17.71 3.58 19.50
N LEU A 207 -17.82 2.84 20.61
CA LEU A 207 -16.77 1.92 21.06
C LEU A 207 -16.60 0.73 20.12
N ALA A 208 -17.71 0.18 19.64
CA ALA A 208 -17.70 -0.99 18.75
C ALA A 208 -17.17 -0.68 17.36
N THR A 209 -17.44 0.51 16.81
CA THR A 209 -17.15 0.85 15.41
C THR A 209 -16.00 1.84 15.20
N SER A 210 -15.49 2.44 16.29
CA SER A 210 -14.39 3.42 16.17
C SER A 210 -13.17 2.86 15.47
N GLU A 211 -12.67 3.61 14.50
CA GLU A 211 -11.46 3.32 13.71
C GLU A 211 -10.21 4.02 14.28
N SER A 212 -10.16 4.31 15.58
CA SER A 212 -8.94 4.87 16.19
C SER A 212 -7.75 4.01 15.86
N GLN A 213 -6.71 4.63 15.31
CA GLN A 213 -5.53 3.95 14.78
C GLN A 213 -4.53 3.56 15.88
N GLU A 214 -3.43 2.92 15.48
CA GLU A 214 -2.34 2.47 16.35
C GLU A 214 -2.81 1.53 17.47
N ARG A 215 -3.74 0.64 17.12
CA ARG A 215 -4.26 -0.41 18.01
C ARG A 215 -4.11 -1.78 17.36
N MET A 216 -3.90 -2.79 18.16
CA MET A 216 -3.90 -4.21 17.77
C MET A 216 -4.76 -5.01 18.73
N SER A 217 -5.38 -6.08 18.24
CA SER A 217 -6.01 -7.10 19.07
C SER A 217 -5.25 -8.42 18.95
N VAL A 218 -4.99 -9.09 20.05
CA VAL A 218 -4.27 -10.37 20.09
C VAL A 218 -5.03 -11.41 20.90
N ALA A 219 -5.11 -12.64 20.40
CA ALA A 219 -5.61 -13.79 21.12
C ALA A 219 -4.43 -14.62 21.65
N ILE A 220 -4.40 -14.89 22.95
CA ILE A 220 -3.35 -15.63 23.63
C ILE A 220 -3.95 -16.69 24.58
N ASP A 221 -3.15 -17.70 24.93
CA ASP A 221 -3.51 -18.60 26.01
C ASP A 221 -3.63 -17.85 27.34
N LYS A 222 -4.65 -18.17 28.16
CA LYS A 222 -4.84 -17.54 29.48
C LYS A 222 -3.61 -17.64 30.37
N LYS A 223 -2.88 -18.75 30.31
CA LYS A 223 -1.65 -18.98 31.10
C LYS A 223 -0.50 -18.02 30.74
N ASP A 224 -0.51 -17.48 29.53
CA ASP A 224 0.55 -16.61 29.00
C ASP A 224 0.29 -15.12 29.27
N TYR A 225 -0.84 -14.78 29.91
CA TYR A 225 -1.25 -13.40 30.15
C TYR A 225 -0.19 -12.56 30.85
N ASP A 226 0.32 -13.02 32.01
CA ASP A 226 1.31 -12.25 32.80
C ASP A 226 2.64 -12.08 32.06
N ALA A 227 3.03 -13.06 31.24
CA ALA A 227 4.23 -12.95 30.41
C ALA A 227 4.06 -11.92 29.31
N PHE A 228 2.88 -11.92 28.66
CA PHE A 228 2.56 -10.99 27.57
C PHE A 228 2.46 -9.54 28.06
N VAL A 229 1.75 -9.28 29.14
CA VAL A 229 1.55 -7.92 29.66
C VAL A 229 2.85 -7.30 30.17
N ARG A 230 3.75 -8.09 30.79
CA ARG A 230 5.10 -7.61 31.16
C ARG A 230 5.89 -7.07 29.96
N GLU A 231 5.74 -7.67 28.78
CA GLU A 231 6.41 -7.16 27.57
C GLU A 231 5.73 -5.88 27.04
N CYS A 232 4.41 -5.73 27.18
CA CYS A 232 3.72 -4.49 26.90
C CYS A 232 4.21 -3.35 27.80
N GLU A 233 4.35 -3.62 29.11
CA GLU A 233 4.86 -2.64 30.09
C GLU A 233 6.29 -2.19 29.77
N LYS A 234 7.18 -3.11 29.39
CA LYS A 234 8.55 -2.77 28.96
C LYS A 234 8.60 -1.82 27.77
N GLU A 235 7.63 -1.90 26.87
CA GLU A 235 7.51 -0.99 25.71
C GLU A 235 6.64 0.24 26.02
N ASN A 236 6.11 0.36 27.24
CA ASN A 236 5.18 1.41 27.64
C ASN A 236 3.96 1.48 26.71
N ILE A 237 3.36 0.31 26.45
CA ILE A 237 2.11 0.15 25.67
C ILE A 237 0.97 -0.09 26.64
N GLU A 238 -0.10 0.69 26.49
CA GLU A 238 -1.34 0.44 27.24
C GLU A 238 -2.05 -0.81 26.69
N TYR A 239 -2.70 -1.57 27.56
CA TYR A 239 -3.41 -2.80 27.20
C TYR A 239 -4.66 -3.00 28.04
N ALA A 240 -5.61 -3.76 27.53
CA ALA A 240 -6.80 -4.18 28.25
C ALA A 240 -7.26 -5.56 27.79
N HIS A 241 -7.63 -6.43 28.73
CA HIS A 241 -8.36 -7.66 28.44
C HIS A 241 -9.83 -7.30 28.16
N VAL A 242 -10.22 -7.33 26.89
CA VAL A 242 -11.52 -6.83 26.41
C VAL A 242 -12.47 -7.93 25.95
N ALA A 243 -11.96 -9.14 25.68
CA ALA A 243 -12.81 -10.24 25.24
C ALA A 243 -12.23 -11.61 25.62
N THR A 244 -13.10 -12.61 25.61
CA THR A 244 -12.76 -14.02 25.86
C THR A 244 -13.37 -14.87 24.76
N VAL A 245 -12.60 -15.82 24.23
CA VAL A 245 -13.07 -16.78 23.24
C VAL A 245 -14.01 -17.79 23.90
N THR A 246 -15.13 -18.10 23.24
CA THR A 246 -16.17 -19.02 23.72
C THR A 246 -16.42 -20.16 22.72
N ASP A 247 -17.10 -21.18 23.15
CA ASP A 247 -17.57 -22.29 22.30
C ASP A 247 -18.98 -22.08 21.71
N ARG A 248 -19.62 -20.95 22.04
CA ARG A 248 -21.03 -20.67 21.68
C ARG A 248 -21.26 -20.38 20.19
N ARG A 249 -20.20 -20.22 19.38
CA ARG A 249 -20.30 -19.80 17.97
C ARG A 249 -21.18 -18.55 17.76
N ARG A 250 -20.96 -17.55 18.60
CA ARG A 250 -21.67 -16.27 18.58
C ARG A 250 -20.70 -15.11 18.81
N LEU A 251 -20.91 -14.01 18.11
CA LEU A 251 -20.37 -12.70 18.43
C LEU A 251 -21.31 -12.05 19.42
N GLU A 252 -20.87 -11.93 20.67
CA GLU A 252 -21.62 -11.28 21.73
C GLU A 252 -20.86 -10.05 22.20
N MET A 253 -21.54 -8.90 22.33
CA MET A 253 -20.97 -7.69 22.91
C MET A 253 -21.82 -7.19 24.07
N TYR A 254 -21.13 -6.83 25.13
CA TYR A 254 -21.73 -6.28 26.35
C TYR A 254 -21.25 -4.83 26.58
N TYR A 255 -22.14 -4.00 27.09
CA TYR A 255 -21.86 -2.65 27.52
C TYR A 255 -22.61 -2.36 28.82
N HIS A 256 -21.86 -2.13 29.91
CA HIS A 256 -22.42 -2.01 31.28
C HIS A 256 -23.36 -3.18 31.64
N ASP A 257 -22.88 -4.41 31.43
CA ASP A 257 -23.59 -5.68 31.68
C ASP A 257 -24.85 -5.91 30.82
N GLU A 258 -25.20 -5.00 29.92
CA GLU A 258 -26.27 -5.19 28.95
C GLU A 258 -25.70 -5.78 27.64
N LYS A 259 -26.34 -6.84 27.11
CA LYS A 259 -25.99 -7.43 25.83
C LYS A 259 -26.51 -6.54 24.70
N VAL A 260 -25.61 -5.87 23.98
CA VAL A 260 -25.91 -4.94 22.88
C VAL A 260 -25.75 -5.56 21.49
N VAL A 261 -25.03 -6.67 21.36
CA VAL A 261 -24.89 -7.45 20.12
C VAL A 261 -24.96 -8.94 20.44
N ASP A 262 -25.71 -9.69 19.63
CA ASP A 262 -25.82 -11.14 19.69
C ASP A 262 -26.06 -11.70 18.31
N MET A 263 -24.99 -12.14 17.62
CA MET A 263 -25.04 -12.64 16.24
C MET A 263 -24.41 -14.02 16.14
N SER A 264 -25.05 -14.95 15.44
CA SER A 264 -24.46 -16.27 15.22
C SER A 264 -23.34 -16.21 14.19
N ALA A 265 -22.32 -17.07 14.35
CA ALA A 265 -21.26 -17.23 13.36
C ALA A 265 -21.83 -17.63 12.00
N ASP A 266 -22.83 -18.51 11.98
CA ASP A 266 -23.47 -18.95 10.73
C ASP A 266 -24.11 -17.79 9.95
N PHE A 267 -24.66 -16.79 10.65
CA PHE A 267 -25.16 -15.56 10.00
C PHE A 267 -24.00 -14.70 9.45
N LEU A 268 -22.91 -14.57 10.21
CA LEU A 268 -21.74 -13.76 9.81
C LEU A 268 -20.97 -14.42 8.65
N GLU A 269 -20.95 -15.76 8.58
CA GLU A 269 -20.30 -16.52 7.50
C GLU A 269 -21.07 -16.49 6.18
N THR A 270 -22.30 -15.94 6.15
CA THR A 270 -23.05 -15.81 4.91
C THR A 270 -22.35 -14.81 3.99
N SER A 271 -22.07 -15.21 2.75
CA SER A 271 -21.49 -14.31 1.73
C SER A 271 -22.50 -13.31 1.15
N GLY A 272 -23.68 -13.21 1.75
CA GLY A 272 -24.76 -12.33 1.30
C GLY A 272 -25.34 -12.73 -0.06
N VAL A 273 -26.07 -11.80 -0.68
CA VAL A 273 -26.66 -12.00 -2.01
C VAL A 273 -25.59 -11.83 -3.08
N ARG A 274 -25.48 -12.80 -4.00
CA ARG A 274 -24.57 -12.69 -5.15
C ARG A 274 -24.92 -11.47 -5.98
N GLN A 275 -23.98 -10.56 -6.10
CA GLN A 275 -24.11 -9.37 -6.91
C GLN A 275 -23.82 -9.67 -8.39
N HIS A 276 -24.54 -9.00 -9.29
CA HIS A 276 -24.37 -9.13 -10.73
C HIS A 276 -24.22 -7.75 -11.35
N THR A 277 -23.29 -7.61 -12.29
CA THR A 277 -23.12 -6.40 -13.07
C THR A 277 -22.83 -6.76 -14.52
N LYS A 278 -22.96 -5.77 -15.42
CA LYS A 278 -22.58 -5.90 -16.82
C LYS A 278 -21.44 -4.91 -17.11
N ALA A 279 -20.49 -5.35 -17.90
CA ALA A 279 -19.48 -4.47 -18.50
C ALA A 279 -19.75 -4.37 -20.01
N THR A 280 -19.86 -3.14 -20.50
CA THR A 280 -20.06 -2.87 -21.94
C THR A 280 -18.81 -2.18 -22.47
N LEU A 281 -18.12 -2.83 -23.40
CA LEU A 281 -16.93 -2.25 -24.02
C LEU A 281 -17.31 -1.12 -24.96
N VAL A 282 -16.55 -0.04 -24.93
CA VAL A 282 -16.72 1.13 -25.79
C VAL A 282 -15.38 1.42 -26.45
N ASP A 283 -15.43 1.77 -27.71
CA ASP A 283 -14.28 2.34 -28.40
C ASP A 283 -13.93 3.68 -27.75
N ASN A 284 -12.74 3.76 -27.20
CA ASN A 284 -12.28 4.99 -26.57
C ASN A 284 -11.88 6.01 -27.65
N LYS A 285 -12.39 7.24 -27.49
CA LYS A 285 -12.07 8.38 -28.36
C LYS A 285 -10.88 9.21 -27.82
N ALA A 286 -10.18 8.73 -26.79
CA ALA A 286 -9.03 9.44 -26.25
C ALA A 286 -7.87 9.47 -27.26
N GLU A 287 -7.03 10.49 -27.15
CA GLU A 287 -5.83 10.63 -27.98
C GLU A 287 -4.91 9.42 -27.80
N ASN A 288 -4.40 8.91 -28.93
CA ASN A 288 -3.46 7.79 -28.93
C ASN A 288 -2.09 8.23 -28.37
N PRO A 289 -1.64 7.71 -27.22
CA PRO A 289 -0.36 8.09 -26.62
C PRO A 289 0.87 7.47 -27.32
N PHE A 290 0.67 6.52 -28.24
CA PHE A 290 1.73 5.82 -28.97
C PHE A 290 2.10 6.48 -30.31
N THR A 291 1.81 7.77 -30.44
CA THR A 291 2.18 8.53 -31.65
C THR A 291 3.62 8.99 -31.59
N ASP A 292 4.36 8.81 -32.69
CA ASP A 292 5.71 9.31 -32.81
C ASP A 292 5.74 10.84 -32.81
N LYS A 293 6.54 11.41 -31.93
CA LYS A 293 6.85 12.85 -31.94
C LYS A 293 8.06 13.10 -32.84
N LYS A 294 7.97 14.14 -33.68
CA LYS A 294 9.13 14.58 -34.45
C LYS A 294 10.24 15.05 -33.50
N PHE A 295 11.42 14.46 -33.62
CA PHE A 295 12.56 14.86 -32.80
C PHE A 295 12.99 16.31 -33.14
N SER A 296 12.99 17.17 -32.13
CA SER A 296 13.53 18.51 -32.18
C SER A 296 14.03 18.93 -30.79
N ARG A 297 14.84 19.99 -30.73
CA ARG A 297 15.30 20.53 -29.44
C ARG A 297 14.13 20.99 -28.59
N GLU A 298 13.16 21.64 -29.21
CA GLU A 298 11.95 22.17 -28.56
C GLU A 298 11.12 21.04 -27.99
N ALA A 299 10.90 19.96 -28.72
CA ALA A 299 10.15 18.78 -28.26
C ALA A 299 10.84 18.10 -27.07
N VAL A 300 12.18 18.03 -27.07
CA VAL A 300 12.95 17.50 -25.93
C VAL A 300 12.82 18.39 -24.70
N LEU A 301 12.91 19.74 -24.85
CA LEU A 301 12.77 20.67 -23.74
C LEU A 301 11.36 20.66 -23.16
N GLU A 302 10.33 20.54 -24.02
CA GLU A 302 8.94 20.39 -23.58
C GLU A 302 8.75 19.11 -22.76
N GLU A 303 9.23 17.97 -23.25
CA GLU A 303 9.15 16.68 -22.54
C GLU A 303 9.87 16.70 -21.20
N LEU A 304 11.07 17.30 -21.15
CA LEU A 304 11.85 17.46 -19.90
C LEU A 304 11.17 18.41 -18.90
N GLY A 305 10.31 19.30 -19.36
CA GLY A 305 9.50 20.21 -18.54
C GLY A 305 8.23 19.57 -17.98
N GLU A 306 7.83 18.39 -18.48
CA GLU A 306 6.63 17.70 -18.00
C GLU A 306 6.78 17.23 -16.54
N LEU A 307 5.72 17.40 -15.73
CA LEU A 307 5.72 17.04 -14.30
C LEU A 307 6.06 15.56 -14.07
N ASN A 308 5.64 14.68 -14.96
CA ASN A 308 5.92 13.24 -14.85
C ASN A 308 7.36 12.86 -15.27
N VAL A 309 8.10 13.77 -15.88
CA VAL A 309 9.50 13.57 -16.33
C VAL A 309 10.47 14.33 -15.42
N THR A 310 10.01 15.44 -14.84
CA THR A 310 10.82 16.28 -13.96
C THR A 310 11.30 15.53 -12.72
N CYS A 311 12.56 15.78 -12.32
CA CYS A 311 13.17 15.15 -11.14
C CYS A 311 12.42 15.49 -9.85
N GLN A 312 12.02 14.47 -9.10
CA GLN A 312 11.29 14.59 -7.83
C GLN A 312 12.19 14.50 -6.58
N LYS A 313 13.47 14.83 -6.68
CA LYS A 313 14.41 14.77 -5.56
C LYS A 313 13.95 15.57 -4.35
N GLY A 314 13.34 16.74 -4.56
CA GLY A 314 12.82 17.58 -3.49
C GLY A 314 11.67 16.90 -2.70
N LEU A 315 10.87 16.07 -3.35
CA LEU A 315 9.85 15.27 -2.70
C LEU A 315 10.49 14.10 -1.94
N ALA A 316 11.32 13.31 -2.59
CA ALA A 316 11.95 12.12 -2.00
C ALA A 316 12.82 12.46 -0.78
N SER A 317 13.50 13.62 -0.77
CA SER A 317 14.36 14.06 0.34
C SER A 317 13.62 14.40 1.65
N LYS A 318 12.28 14.45 1.63
CA LYS A 318 11.46 14.59 2.85
C LYS A 318 11.34 13.29 3.64
N PHE A 319 11.59 12.16 2.99
CA PHE A 319 11.43 10.82 3.56
C PHE A 319 12.79 10.24 3.93
N ASP A 320 12.87 9.63 5.11
CA ASP A 320 14.07 8.92 5.51
C ASP A 320 14.18 7.60 4.73
N SER A 321 15.24 7.47 3.95
CA SER A 321 15.50 6.30 3.13
C SER A 321 16.57 5.37 3.70
N SER A 322 17.25 5.77 4.77
CA SER A 322 18.44 5.08 5.31
C SER A 322 18.27 4.54 6.72
N ILE A 323 17.15 4.82 7.37
CA ILE A 323 16.89 4.37 8.73
C ILE A 323 16.94 2.83 8.84
N GLY A 324 17.52 2.32 9.92
CA GLY A 324 17.70 0.88 10.13
C GLY A 324 18.91 0.27 9.44
N VAL A 325 19.67 1.04 8.66
CA VAL A 325 20.95 0.65 8.01
C VAL A 325 20.83 -0.55 7.06
N SER A 326 19.63 -0.81 6.53
CA SER A 326 19.38 -1.94 5.62
C SER A 326 19.29 -1.53 4.15
N THR A 327 19.42 -0.23 3.83
CA THR A 327 19.26 0.30 2.49
C THR A 327 20.42 -0.09 1.58
N VAL A 328 20.13 -0.83 0.52
CA VAL A 328 21.08 -1.23 -0.54
C VAL A 328 21.11 -0.19 -1.64
N LEU A 329 19.95 0.30 -2.08
CA LEU A 329 19.84 1.42 -3.03
C LEU A 329 19.20 2.63 -2.38
N MET A 330 19.90 3.77 -2.42
CA MET A 330 19.32 5.07 -2.07
C MET A 330 18.40 5.55 -3.20
N PRO A 331 17.39 6.39 -2.92
CA PRO A 331 16.46 6.92 -3.95
C PRO A 331 17.16 7.60 -5.14
N PHE A 332 18.35 8.12 -4.91
CA PHE A 332 19.21 8.71 -5.94
C PHE A 332 20.61 8.14 -5.83
N ALA A 333 21.07 7.56 -6.93
CA ALA A 333 22.37 6.90 -7.05
C ALA A 333 23.48 7.85 -7.53
N GLY A 334 24.70 7.33 -7.55
CA GLY A 334 25.89 8.04 -7.97
C GLY A 334 26.52 8.91 -6.89
N ARG A 335 27.77 9.32 -7.15
CA ARG A 335 28.57 10.12 -6.20
C ARG A 335 27.86 11.39 -5.73
N HIS A 336 27.09 12.04 -6.61
CA HIS A 336 26.40 13.29 -6.33
C HIS A 336 24.90 13.09 -5.97
N LYS A 337 24.42 11.84 -5.91
CA LYS A 337 23.01 11.49 -5.62
C LYS A 337 22.05 12.29 -6.51
N LEU A 338 22.25 12.22 -7.82
CA LEU A 338 21.45 12.96 -8.81
C LEU A 338 20.65 12.02 -9.75
N THR A 339 21.05 10.74 -9.87
CA THR A 339 20.40 9.80 -10.78
C THR A 339 19.31 9.02 -10.07
N PRO A 340 18.02 9.18 -10.44
CA PRO A 340 16.93 8.41 -9.85
C PRO A 340 17.16 6.92 -10.02
N VAL A 341 16.85 6.13 -8.99
CA VAL A 341 16.87 4.66 -9.07
C VAL A 341 15.51 4.13 -9.49
N GLN A 342 15.45 2.91 -9.97
CA GLN A 342 14.23 2.30 -10.48
C GLN A 342 13.53 1.38 -9.47
N ALA A 343 14.11 1.17 -8.30
CA ALA A 343 13.59 0.27 -7.27
C ALA A 343 13.99 0.72 -5.86
N SER A 344 13.17 0.36 -4.87
CA SER A 344 13.61 0.30 -3.47
C SER A 344 14.26 -1.06 -3.21
N VAL A 345 15.49 -1.09 -2.73
CA VAL A 345 16.18 -2.32 -2.37
C VAL A 345 16.69 -2.24 -0.93
N GLN A 346 16.18 -3.14 -0.08
CA GLN A 346 16.49 -3.19 1.35
C GLN A 346 16.96 -4.59 1.74
N ALA A 347 18.05 -4.68 2.49
CA ALA A 347 18.49 -5.95 3.07
C ALA A 347 17.53 -6.42 4.17
N LEU A 348 17.44 -7.73 4.39
CA LEU A 348 16.62 -8.29 5.47
C LEU A 348 17.12 -7.81 6.84
N PRO A 349 16.23 -7.29 7.71
CA PRO A 349 16.60 -6.76 9.02
C PRO A 349 16.74 -7.89 10.04
N THR A 350 17.90 -8.52 10.08
CA THR A 350 18.22 -9.52 11.10
C THR A 350 18.55 -8.86 12.44
N LEU A 351 18.31 -9.55 13.59
CA LEU A 351 18.50 -8.94 14.92
C LEU A 351 19.96 -8.94 15.37
N HIS A 352 20.71 -9.98 15.07
CA HIS A 352 22.08 -10.18 15.64
C HIS A 352 23.09 -10.69 14.60
N THR A 353 22.70 -10.73 13.34
CA THR A 353 23.51 -11.21 12.23
C THR A 353 23.35 -10.29 11.02
N THR A 354 24.17 -10.47 10.00
CA THR A 354 24.00 -9.85 8.68
C THR A 354 23.36 -10.83 7.72
N SER A 355 22.72 -10.33 6.68
CA SER A 355 22.14 -11.14 5.59
C SER A 355 22.55 -10.55 4.26
N ASP A 356 22.97 -11.40 3.34
CA ASP A 356 23.21 -11.04 1.95
C ASP A 356 21.92 -11.07 1.11
N THR A 357 20.80 -11.41 1.73
CA THR A 357 19.48 -11.35 1.09
C THR A 357 18.88 -9.98 1.25
N ALA A 358 18.46 -9.39 0.14
CA ALA A 358 17.68 -8.17 0.08
C ALA A 358 16.35 -8.43 -0.65
N THR A 359 15.44 -7.47 -0.58
CA THR A 359 14.22 -7.45 -1.36
C THR A 359 14.19 -6.24 -2.27
N ILE A 360 13.80 -6.48 -3.50
CA ILE A 360 13.51 -5.46 -4.51
C ILE A 360 12.01 -5.18 -4.44
N LEU A 361 11.64 -3.91 -4.43
CA LEU A 361 10.28 -3.44 -4.59
C LEU A 361 10.26 -2.41 -5.72
N THR A 362 9.42 -2.64 -6.71
CA THR A 362 9.23 -1.75 -7.86
C THR A 362 7.75 -1.43 -8.05
N TYR A 363 7.46 -0.46 -8.90
CA TYR A 363 6.11 -0.22 -9.39
C TYR A 363 6.11 0.15 -10.87
N GLY A 364 4.93 0.01 -11.50
CA GLY A 364 4.67 0.47 -12.85
C GLY A 364 3.28 1.08 -12.98
N PHE A 365 3.18 2.20 -13.68
CA PHE A 365 1.93 2.84 -14.11
C PHE A 365 2.20 4.09 -14.95
N ILE A 366 1.51 4.23 -16.08
CA ILE A 366 1.62 5.38 -16.99
C ILE A 366 0.24 6.01 -17.17
N PRO A 367 -0.06 7.15 -16.49
CA PRO A 367 -1.39 7.76 -16.53
C PRO A 367 -1.90 8.10 -17.93
N LYS A 368 -1.03 8.53 -18.84
CA LYS A 368 -1.40 8.87 -20.24
C LYS A 368 -2.03 7.69 -20.98
N ILE A 369 -1.57 6.45 -20.75
CA ILE A 369 -2.10 5.25 -21.42
C ILE A 369 -3.47 4.86 -20.84
N SER A 370 -3.72 5.13 -19.57
CA SER A 370 -4.91 4.64 -18.87
C SER A 370 -6.24 5.20 -19.43
N TYR A 371 -6.23 6.43 -19.90
CA TYR A 371 -7.39 7.01 -20.57
C TYR A 371 -7.61 6.47 -21.98
N TYR A 372 -6.53 6.17 -22.69
CA TYR A 372 -6.61 5.56 -24.01
C TYR A 372 -7.12 4.12 -23.94
N SER A 373 -6.54 3.31 -23.08
CA SER A 373 -6.95 1.92 -22.89
C SER A 373 -6.57 1.41 -21.50
N PRO A 374 -7.55 1.16 -20.60
CA PRO A 374 -7.28 0.53 -19.32
C PRO A 374 -6.60 -0.86 -19.45
N PHE A 375 -6.92 -1.61 -20.53
CA PHE A 375 -6.31 -2.89 -20.86
C PHE A 375 -4.80 -2.75 -21.14
N LEU A 376 -4.43 -1.84 -22.06
CA LEU A 376 -3.02 -1.59 -22.36
C LEU A 376 -2.29 -0.98 -21.17
N SER A 377 -2.93 -0.05 -20.45
CA SER A 377 -2.33 0.58 -19.28
C SER A 377 -1.88 -0.44 -18.25
N SER A 378 -2.72 -1.43 -17.95
CA SER A 378 -2.33 -2.46 -16.98
C SER A 378 -1.29 -3.42 -17.52
N ILE A 379 -1.29 -3.74 -18.81
CA ILE A 379 -0.19 -4.51 -19.44
C ILE A 379 1.13 -3.78 -19.24
N TYR A 380 1.19 -2.49 -19.62
CA TYR A 380 2.41 -1.69 -19.50
C TYR A 380 2.81 -1.49 -18.03
N ALA A 381 1.85 -1.29 -17.12
CA ALA A 381 2.13 -1.17 -15.69
C ALA A 381 2.81 -2.42 -15.12
N VAL A 382 2.31 -3.60 -15.47
CA VAL A 382 2.92 -4.87 -15.00
C VAL A 382 4.29 -5.07 -15.65
N LEU A 383 4.41 -4.87 -16.96
CA LEU A 383 5.70 -5.01 -17.67
C LEU A 383 6.74 -4.02 -17.16
N GLU A 384 6.38 -2.77 -16.89
CA GLU A 384 7.27 -1.76 -16.31
C GLU A 384 7.79 -2.20 -14.94
N SER A 385 6.90 -2.70 -14.07
CA SER A 385 7.31 -3.18 -12.76
C SER A 385 8.29 -4.36 -12.85
N VAL A 386 8.09 -5.28 -13.80
CA VAL A 386 9.00 -6.39 -14.09
C VAL A 386 10.33 -5.90 -14.64
N ALA A 387 10.33 -5.01 -15.65
CA ALA A 387 11.55 -4.46 -16.26
C ALA A 387 12.45 -3.80 -15.20
N LYS A 388 11.85 -3.04 -14.27
CA LYS A 388 12.56 -2.41 -13.16
C LYS A 388 13.19 -3.43 -12.20
N VAL A 389 12.56 -4.59 -11.97
CA VAL A 389 13.16 -5.68 -11.18
C VAL A 389 14.42 -6.20 -11.85
N TYR A 390 14.36 -6.46 -13.16
CA TYR A 390 15.53 -6.92 -13.93
C TYR A 390 16.63 -5.87 -14.02
N ALA A 391 16.28 -4.60 -14.18
CA ALA A 391 17.24 -3.49 -14.24
C ALA A 391 18.13 -3.37 -13.00
N VAL A 392 17.67 -3.85 -11.85
CA VAL A 392 18.46 -3.81 -10.60
C VAL A 392 19.02 -5.18 -10.19
N GLY A 393 18.91 -6.20 -11.03
CA GLY A 393 19.52 -7.51 -10.82
C GLY A 393 18.58 -8.60 -10.26
N GLY A 394 17.28 -8.33 -10.18
CA GLY A 394 16.28 -9.32 -9.78
C GLY A 394 15.82 -10.24 -10.92
N THR A 395 14.97 -11.21 -10.61
CA THR A 395 14.46 -12.21 -11.55
C THR A 395 12.96 -12.44 -11.36
N ARG A 396 12.29 -12.96 -12.40
CA ARG A 396 10.87 -13.36 -12.32
C ARG A 396 10.62 -14.65 -11.53
N GLU A 397 11.62 -15.51 -11.33
CA GLU A 397 11.44 -16.83 -10.70
C GLU A 397 10.92 -16.75 -9.27
N SER A 398 11.22 -15.67 -8.57
CA SER A 398 10.78 -15.43 -7.19
C SER A 398 9.97 -14.14 -7.05
N LEU A 399 9.40 -13.66 -8.16
CA LEU A 399 8.66 -12.42 -8.23
C LEU A 399 7.19 -12.66 -7.93
N TYR A 400 6.60 -11.74 -7.17
CA TYR A 400 5.16 -11.68 -6.93
C TYR A 400 4.64 -10.27 -7.16
N PHE A 401 3.36 -10.16 -7.57
CA PHE A 401 2.70 -8.88 -7.74
C PHE A 401 1.73 -8.58 -6.59
N SER A 402 1.52 -7.29 -6.37
CA SER A 402 0.36 -6.75 -5.64
C SER A 402 -0.21 -5.61 -6.48
N PHE A 403 -1.50 -5.68 -6.82
CA PHE A 403 -2.14 -4.67 -7.65
C PHE A 403 -2.97 -3.73 -6.79
N GLN A 404 -2.90 -2.43 -7.11
CA GLN A 404 -3.75 -1.44 -6.47
C GLN A 404 -4.53 -0.68 -7.54
N GLU A 405 -5.86 -0.67 -7.40
CA GLU A 405 -6.78 -0.10 -8.35
C GLU A 405 -7.46 1.15 -7.79
N TYR A 406 -7.64 2.15 -8.66
CA TYR A 406 -8.36 3.35 -8.33
C TYR A 406 -9.17 3.84 -9.52
N PHE A 407 -10.50 3.77 -9.38
CA PHE A 407 -11.43 4.12 -10.43
C PHE A 407 -12.48 5.13 -9.94
N GLU A 408 -13.19 5.72 -10.88
CA GLU A 408 -14.37 6.53 -10.63
C GLU A 408 -15.48 5.74 -9.93
N LYS A 409 -16.49 6.43 -9.40
CA LYS A 409 -17.70 5.78 -8.88
C LYS A 409 -18.45 5.10 -10.02
N LEU A 410 -18.56 3.77 -9.97
CA LEU A 410 -19.10 2.94 -11.05
C LEU A 410 -20.63 2.93 -11.07
N GLY A 411 -21.27 2.86 -9.92
CA GLY A 411 -22.73 2.78 -9.80
C GLY A 411 -23.30 1.58 -10.58
N LYS A 412 -24.36 1.81 -11.35
CA LYS A 412 -24.99 0.82 -12.24
C LYS A 412 -24.60 0.99 -13.72
N ASP A 413 -23.62 1.81 -14.00
CA ASP A 413 -23.20 2.14 -15.36
C ASP A 413 -22.27 1.04 -15.93
N SER A 414 -22.76 0.30 -16.92
CA SER A 414 -22.01 -0.81 -17.54
C SER A 414 -20.74 -0.37 -18.28
N TYR A 415 -20.69 0.87 -18.77
CA TYR A 415 -19.49 1.42 -19.41
C TYR A 415 -18.40 1.74 -18.39
N LYS A 416 -18.79 2.26 -17.23
CA LYS A 416 -17.83 2.49 -16.13
C LYS A 416 -17.25 1.18 -15.61
N TRP A 417 -18.07 0.13 -15.53
CA TRP A 417 -17.63 -1.22 -15.13
C TRP A 417 -16.67 -1.87 -16.13
N SER A 418 -16.67 -1.44 -17.39
CA SER A 418 -15.70 -1.95 -18.36
C SER A 418 -14.26 -1.58 -18.03
N LYS A 419 -14.02 -0.45 -17.37
CA LYS A 419 -12.66 0.05 -17.06
C LYS A 419 -11.88 -0.86 -16.11
N PRO A 420 -12.36 -1.17 -14.88
CA PRO A 420 -11.68 -2.12 -14.01
C PRO A 420 -11.64 -3.53 -14.63
N PHE A 421 -12.69 -3.96 -15.34
CA PHE A 421 -12.68 -5.24 -16.01
C PHE A 421 -11.54 -5.37 -17.05
N LEU A 422 -11.37 -4.35 -17.89
CA LEU A 422 -10.29 -4.31 -18.88
C LEU A 422 -8.90 -4.23 -18.23
N ALA A 423 -8.77 -3.45 -17.16
CA ALA A 423 -7.51 -3.37 -16.42
C ALA A 423 -7.10 -4.72 -15.81
N LEU A 424 -8.04 -5.43 -15.19
CA LEU A 424 -7.79 -6.77 -14.67
C LEU A 424 -7.44 -7.79 -15.75
N LEU A 425 -8.11 -7.72 -16.92
CA LEU A 425 -7.78 -8.60 -18.06
C LEU A 425 -6.36 -8.37 -18.57
N GLY A 426 -5.93 -7.10 -18.66
CA GLY A 426 -4.56 -6.76 -19.07
C GLY A 426 -3.52 -7.26 -18.07
N ALA A 427 -3.76 -7.06 -16.78
CA ALA A 427 -2.88 -7.57 -15.74
C ALA A 427 -2.83 -9.11 -15.73
N MET A 428 -3.98 -9.78 -15.90
CA MET A 428 -4.06 -11.24 -15.98
C MET A 428 -3.30 -11.78 -17.20
N LYS A 429 -3.37 -11.08 -18.35
CA LYS A 429 -2.60 -11.48 -19.53
C LYS A 429 -1.10 -11.56 -19.23
N VAL A 430 -0.53 -10.52 -18.62
CA VAL A 430 0.91 -10.50 -18.30
C VAL A 430 1.27 -11.55 -17.25
N GLN A 431 0.44 -11.76 -16.22
CA GLN A 431 0.65 -12.81 -15.23
C GLN A 431 0.75 -14.20 -15.90
N LYS A 432 -0.15 -14.48 -16.85
CA LYS A 432 -0.10 -15.73 -17.62
C LYS A 432 1.10 -15.82 -18.53
N ASP A 433 1.42 -14.73 -19.24
CA ASP A 433 2.54 -14.72 -20.17
C ASP A 433 3.89 -14.92 -19.46
N PHE A 434 4.03 -14.42 -18.25
CA PHE A 434 5.28 -14.47 -17.46
C PHE A 434 5.30 -15.58 -16.41
N ASP A 435 4.19 -16.27 -16.20
CA ASP A 435 4.00 -17.28 -15.15
C ASP A 435 4.32 -16.73 -13.74
N VAL A 436 3.78 -15.55 -13.45
CA VAL A 436 3.97 -14.83 -12.18
C VAL A 436 2.62 -14.52 -11.55
N ALA A 437 2.47 -14.86 -10.28
CA ALA A 437 1.22 -14.66 -9.54
C ALA A 437 1.16 -13.29 -8.84
N ALA A 438 -0.05 -12.74 -8.75
CA ALA A 438 -0.37 -11.70 -7.77
C ALA A 438 -0.76 -12.36 -6.43
N ILE A 439 -0.18 -11.84 -5.34
CA ILE A 439 -0.48 -12.32 -3.96
C ILE A 439 -1.68 -11.61 -3.34
N GLY A 440 -2.17 -10.56 -3.98
CA GLY A 440 -3.30 -9.77 -3.53
C GLY A 440 -3.30 -8.37 -4.13
N GLY A 441 -4.07 -7.51 -3.54
CA GLY A 441 -4.21 -6.12 -3.96
C GLY A 441 -5.27 -5.40 -3.16
N LYS A 442 -5.60 -4.19 -3.62
CA LYS A 442 -6.65 -3.34 -3.05
C LYS A 442 -7.29 -2.53 -4.15
N ASP A 443 -8.57 -2.23 -4.00
CA ASP A 443 -9.30 -1.37 -4.93
C ASP A 443 -10.05 -0.24 -4.22
N SER A 444 -10.36 0.81 -4.97
CA SER A 444 -11.28 1.87 -4.56
C SER A 444 -12.02 2.42 -5.78
N MET A 445 -13.34 2.38 -5.72
CA MET A 445 -14.24 2.90 -6.76
C MET A 445 -14.90 4.22 -6.31
N SER A 446 -14.10 5.14 -5.78
CA SER A 446 -14.59 6.39 -5.16
C SER A 446 -14.01 7.67 -5.78
N GLY A 447 -13.30 7.55 -6.89
CA GLY A 447 -12.51 8.61 -7.50
C GLY A 447 -13.32 9.60 -8.35
N THR A 448 -14.47 10.07 -7.86
CA THR A 448 -15.33 11.04 -8.56
C THR A 448 -15.58 12.27 -7.70
N PHE A 449 -15.59 13.43 -8.33
CA PHE A 449 -16.04 14.70 -7.74
C PHE A 449 -16.81 15.48 -8.81
N ASN A 450 -18.11 15.61 -8.61
CA ASN A 450 -19.03 16.15 -9.62
C ASN A 450 -18.81 15.45 -10.98
N ASP A 451 -18.47 16.19 -12.03
CA ASP A 451 -18.24 15.68 -13.39
C ASP A 451 -16.78 15.25 -13.65
N ILE A 452 -15.90 15.40 -12.66
CA ILE A 452 -14.49 15.03 -12.80
C ILE A 452 -14.26 13.66 -12.20
N SER A 453 -13.51 12.82 -12.91
CA SER A 453 -13.13 11.48 -12.47
C SER A 453 -11.61 11.29 -12.54
N VAL A 454 -11.10 10.48 -11.62
CA VAL A 454 -9.69 10.04 -11.66
C VAL A 454 -9.42 9.24 -12.94
N PRO A 455 -8.18 9.21 -13.44
CA PRO A 455 -7.81 8.30 -14.52
C PRO A 455 -8.05 6.85 -14.10
N PRO A 456 -8.48 5.97 -15.01
CA PRO A 456 -8.53 4.53 -14.75
C PRO A 456 -7.16 4.04 -14.31
N THR A 457 -7.02 3.62 -13.07
CA THR A 457 -5.71 3.33 -12.49
C THR A 457 -5.63 1.88 -12.03
N LEU A 458 -4.65 1.13 -12.55
CA LEU A 458 -4.13 -0.10 -11.97
C LEU A 458 -2.62 0.07 -11.87
N ILE A 459 -2.10 0.12 -10.65
CA ILE A 459 -0.67 0.14 -10.37
C ILE A 459 -0.22 -1.27 -10.04
N SER A 460 0.84 -1.72 -10.69
CA SER A 460 1.55 -2.95 -10.35
C SER A 460 2.68 -2.66 -9.40
N PHE A 461 2.65 -3.27 -8.21
CA PHE A 461 3.84 -3.42 -7.38
C PHE A 461 4.41 -4.80 -7.60
N ALA A 462 5.74 -4.89 -7.75
CA ALA A 462 6.45 -6.14 -7.92
C ALA A 462 7.52 -6.29 -6.83
N VAL A 463 7.56 -7.46 -6.18
CA VAL A 463 8.50 -7.79 -5.12
C VAL A 463 9.29 -9.04 -5.48
N SER A 464 10.62 -8.99 -5.33
CA SER A 464 11.51 -10.12 -5.60
C SER A 464 12.67 -10.13 -4.61
N PRO A 465 13.07 -11.28 -4.03
CA PRO A 465 14.32 -11.40 -3.30
C PRO A 465 15.51 -11.32 -4.25
N VAL A 466 16.64 -10.83 -3.74
CA VAL A 466 17.90 -10.71 -4.47
C VAL A 466 19.09 -10.88 -3.53
N ASN A 467 20.24 -11.34 -4.04
CA ASN A 467 21.49 -11.23 -3.30
C ASN A 467 22.03 -9.79 -3.43
N VAL A 468 22.44 -9.20 -2.31
CA VAL A 468 22.98 -7.82 -2.27
C VAL A 468 24.10 -7.60 -3.27
N ASN A 469 24.95 -8.62 -3.50
CA ASN A 469 26.09 -8.56 -4.43
C ASN A 469 25.69 -8.52 -5.91
N ASP A 470 24.45 -8.87 -6.24
CA ASP A 470 23.91 -8.84 -7.61
C ASP A 470 23.20 -7.53 -7.94
N VAL A 471 23.00 -6.67 -6.94
CA VAL A 471 22.30 -5.40 -7.12
C VAL A 471 23.18 -4.39 -7.84
N ILE A 472 22.62 -3.77 -8.88
CA ILE A 472 23.24 -2.65 -9.59
C ILE A 472 22.36 -1.41 -9.53
N SER A 473 22.95 -0.26 -9.74
CA SER A 473 22.27 1.05 -9.73
C SER A 473 22.33 1.73 -11.09
N THR A 474 21.57 2.78 -11.28
CA THR A 474 21.26 3.40 -12.57
C THR A 474 22.33 4.37 -13.10
N GLU A 475 23.20 4.93 -12.25
CA GLU A 475 24.16 5.95 -12.67
C GLU A 475 25.30 5.40 -13.53
N PHE A 476 25.85 6.23 -14.40
CA PHE A 476 27.07 5.90 -15.17
C PHE A 476 28.27 5.70 -14.24
N LYS A 477 28.96 4.54 -14.36
CA LYS A 477 30.07 4.16 -13.48
C LYS A 477 31.41 4.74 -13.92
N LYS A 478 31.69 4.74 -15.22
CA LYS A 478 32.97 5.21 -15.81
C LYS A 478 32.74 5.91 -17.14
N ALA A 479 33.56 6.92 -17.41
CA ALA A 479 33.65 7.51 -18.73
C ALA A 479 34.05 6.43 -19.76
N LYS A 480 33.57 6.55 -20.99
CA LYS A 480 33.77 5.64 -22.12
C LYS A 480 33.09 4.27 -22.00
N ASN A 481 32.28 4.00 -20.97
CA ASN A 481 31.41 2.83 -21.01
C ASN A 481 30.45 2.96 -22.20
N LYS A 482 30.18 1.84 -22.86
CA LYS A 482 29.21 1.78 -23.96
C LYS A 482 27.79 1.78 -23.37
N ILE A 483 26.88 2.43 -24.05
CA ILE A 483 25.44 2.44 -23.72
C ILE A 483 24.75 1.59 -24.80
N TYR A 484 23.91 0.67 -24.37
CA TYR A 484 23.11 -0.19 -25.22
C TYR A 484 21.65 0.03 -24.96
N LEU A 485 20.85 0.13 -26.00
CA LEU A 485 19.40 0.05 -25.94
C LEU A 485 18.99 -1.41 -26.21
N VAL A 486 18.29 -2.02 -25.29
CA VAL A 486 17.65 -3.34 -25.48
C VAL A 486 16.19 -3.07 -25.84
N GLU A 487 15.91 -3.16 -27.12
CA GLU A 487 14.62 -2.78 -27.68
C GLU A 487 13.72 -3.99 -27.86
N ASN A 488 12.42 -3.83 -27.59
CA ASN A 488 11.37 -4.79 -27.89
C ASN A 488 10.43 -4.19 -28.92
N LYS A 489 10.11 -4.96 -29.96
CA LYS A 489 9.19 -4.51 -30.99
C LYS A 489 7.76 -4.49 -30.47
N ILE A 490 7.09 -3.37 -30.68
CA ILE A 490 5.67 -3.20 -30.40
C ILE A 490 4.88 -3.43 -31.70
N ASN A 491 3.84 -4.25 -31.63
CA ASN A 491 2.91 -4.40 -32.74
C ASN A 491 2.12 -3.08 -32.93
N GLN A 492 2.23 -2.47 -34.08
CA GLN A 492 1.62 -1.16 -34.37
C GLN A 492 0.08 -1.18 -34.48
N LYS A 493 -0.55 -2.37 -34.51
CA LYS A 493 -2.00 -2.48 -34.60
C LYS A 493 -2.68 -2.53 -33.23
N ASP A 494 -2.10 -3.25 -32.28
CA ASP A 494 -2.66 -3.50 -30.97
C ASP A 494 -1.78 -3.01 -29.80
N PHE A 495 -0.59 -2.49 -30.12
CA PHE A 495 0.41 -1.98 -29.17
C PHE A 495 0.88 -3.03 -28.14
N LEU A 496 0.82 -4.31 -28.49
CA LEU A 496 1.29 -5.40 -27.66
C LEU A 496 2.73 -5.77 -27.97
N PHE A 497 3.42 -6.28 -26.96
CA PHE A 497 4.75 -6.87 -27.08
C PHE A 497 4.67 -8.38 -27.36
N ASN A 498 5.72 -8.90 -27.99
CA ASN A 498 5.96 -10.33 -28.00
C ASN A 498 6.51 -10.75 -26.61
N SER A 499 5.71 -11.49 -25.85
CA SER A 499 6.07 -11.89 -24.48
C SER A 499 7.29 -12.81 -24.42
N GLN A 500 7.54 -13.62 -25.46
CA GLN A 500 8.71 -14.49 -25.50
C GLN A 500 10.00 -13.67 -25.75
N GLU A 501 9.97 -12.73 -26.69
CA GLU A 501 11.09 -11.81 -26.96
C GLU A 501 11.42 -10.98 -25.71
N LEU A 502 10.40 -10.48 -25.00
CA LEU A 502 10.58 -9.76 -23.73
C LEU A 502 11.30 -10.60 -22.67
N LYS A 503 10.87 -11.85 -22.49
CA LYS A 503 11.52 -12.76 -21.53
C LYS A 503 12.98 -13.02 -21.90
N GLU A 504 13.27 -13.28 -23.16
CA GLU A 504 14.63 -13.49 -23.66
C GLU A 504 15.53 -12.27 -23.44
N ASN A 505 15.00 -11.06 -23.70
CA ASN A 505 15.72 -9.82 -23.46
C ASN A 505 15.97 -9.56 -21.96
N PHE A 506 15.01 -9.82 -21.10
CA PHE A 506 15.18 -9.70 -19.65
C PHE A 506 16.23 -10.70 -19.14
N ASP A 507 16.17 -11.96 -19.57
CA ASP A 507 17.12 -13.00 -19.19
C ASP A 507 18.54 -12.69 -19.72
N PHE A 508 18.64 -12.12 -20.94
CA PHE A 508 19.90 -11.62 -21.49
C PHE A 508 20.51 -10.50 -20.62
N VAL A 509 19.71 -9.51 -20.23
CA VAL A 509 20.17 -8.41 -19.37
C VAL A 509 20.65 -8.96 -18.03
N LEU A 510 19.84 -9.80 -17.36
CA LEU A 510 20.16 -10.39 -16.06
C LEU A 510 21.46 -11.21 -16.12
N LYS A 511 21.63 -12.05 -17.14
CA LYS A 511 22.86 -12.83 -17.34
C LYS A 511 24.09 -11.92 -17.42
N ASN A 512 24.00 -10.83 -18.17
CA ASN A 512 25.11 -9.90 -18.31
C ASN A 512 25.37 -9.04 -17.06
N ILE A 513 24.36 -8.80 -16.22
CA ILE A 513 24.55 -8.21 -14.89
C ILE A 513 25.33 -9.20 -14.00
N LYS A 514 24.90 -10.46 -13.91
CA LYS A 514 25.59 -11.50 -13.14
C LYS A 514 27.03 -11.73 -13.60
N ASP A 515 27.26 -11.66 -14.90
CA ASP A 515 28.62 -11.75 -15.51
C ASP A 515 29.46 -10.47 -15.30
N LYS A 516 28.93 -9.44 -14.60
CA LYS A 516 29.55 -8.11 -14.37
C LYS A 516 29.90 -7.36 -15.68
N LYS A 517 29.24 -7.69 -16.80
CA LYS A 517 29.37 -7.00 -18.09
C LYS A 517 28.47 -5.77 -18.15
N ILE A 518 27.26 -5.84 -17.58
CA ILE A 518 26.37 -4.71 -17.35
C ILE A 518 26.56 -4.26 -15.90
N VAL A 519 26.96 -3.01 -15.72
CA VAL A 519 27.25 -2.41 -14.41
C VAL A 519 26.24 -1.34 -14.00
N SER A 520 25.34 -0.99 -14.92
CA SER A 520 24.31 0.02 -14.75
C SER A 520 23.18 -0.27 -15.73
N ALA A 521 21.92 -0.20 -15.29
CA ALA A 521 20.75 -0.36 -16.13
C ALA A 521 19.57 0.49 -15.63
N MET A 522 18.66 0.84 -16.55
CA MET A 522 17.49 1.67 -16.26
C MET A 522 16.31 1.13 -17.08
#